data_81c7345a13ce784a5970602ef994708e
#
_entry.id   81c7345a13ce784a5970602ef994708e
#
_cell.length_a   1.000
_cell.length_b   1.000
_cell.length_c   1.000
_cell.angle_alpha   90.00
_cell.angle_beta   90.00
_cell.angle_gamma   90.00
#
_symmetry.space_group_name_H-M   'P 1'
#
loop_
_entity.id
_entity.type
_entity.pdbx_description
1 polymer ?
#
loop_
_entity_poly.entity_id
_entity_poly.type
_entity_poly.pdbx_seq_one_letter_code
_entity_poly.pdbx_strand_id
1 'polypeptide(L)'
;MARVPDDRRFRGMGRGRKVRRVLARGGAGPAHRLNETLGGWPGVRITPMFGRWGYFVGAELFACFPLREKERDLWIRLSRDDQARALTDARVRPHRRFARTGWIELSVETGDDMTAALRWLRRAYVAVGAAEHRGESDG
;
A
#
# COMPACT_ATOMS: atom_id res chain seq x y z
N MET A 1 -16.65 -6.73 8.42
CA MET A 1 -16.32 -7.48 8.80
C MET A 1 -15.88 -7.90 8.86
N ALA A 2 -16.08 -6.94 8.54
CA ALA A 2 -15.67 -7.55 8.75
C ALA A 2 -15.51 -7.69 8.86
N ARG A 3 -15.27 -7.03 8.30
CA ARG A 3 -15.13 -7.59 8.61
C ARG A 3 -14.83 -7.90 8.48
N VAL A 4 -15.42 -7.03 8.03
CA VAL A 4 -15.13 -7.78 8.17
C VAL A 4 -15.25 -8.18 8.21
N PRO A 5 -15.08 -7.64 7.95
CA PRO A 5 -15.05 -8.47 8.20
C PRO A 5 -15.03 -9.07 8.25
N ASP A 6 -15.40 -8.38 7.79
CA ASP A 6 -15.28 -9.42 8.12
C ASP A 6 -15.31 -9.90 7.96
N ASP A 7 -15.48 -9.34 7.47
CA ASP A 7 -15.38 -10.27 7.53
C ASP A 7 -15.86 -10.54 7.31
N ARG A 8 -16.19 -10.04 6.84
CA ARG A 8 -16.52 -10.68 6.90
C ARG A 8 -16.82 -10.56 6.52
N ARG A 9 -17.21 -10.04 6.13
CA ARG A 9 -17.26 -10.27 6.06
C ARG A 9 -16.83 -10.69 5.84
N PHE A 10 -16.77 -10.28 6.02
CA PHE A 10 -16.15 -10.99 6.17
C PHE A 10 -15.96 -11.72 6.41
N ARG A 11 -16.00 -11.57 6.32
CA ARG A 11 -15.66 -12.39 6.78
C ARG A 11 -15.57 -13.00 6.56
N GLY A 12 -15.70 -12.69 6.51
CA GLY A 12 -15.39 -13.34 6.42
C GLY A 12 -15.38 -13.61 6.21
N MET A 13 -15.61 -13.66 5.92
CA MET A 13 -15.28 -14.13 5.82
C MET A 13 -14.96 -14.81 5.79
N GLY A 14 -14.98 -14.89 5.87
CA GLY A 14 -14.41 -15.47 5.93
C GLY A 14 -14.12 -15.71 5.81
N ARG A 15 -14.04 -15.73 5.72
CA ARG A 15 -13.58 -15.87 5.43
C ARG A 15 -13.01 -16.09 4.90
N GLY A 16 -13.42 -16.56 4.62
CA GLY A 16 -12.31 -16.14 3.93
C GLY A 16 -11.87 -16.84 2.70
N ARG A 17 -12.25 -18.04 2.48
CA ARG A 17 -11.71 -18.76 1.41
C ARG A 17 -12.38 -18.62 0.09
N LYS A 18 -13.65 -18.48 0.11
CA LYS A 18 -14.41 -18.16 -1.02
C LYS A 18 -14.01 -16.83 -1.59
N VAL A 19 -13.77 -15.89 -0.71
CA VAL A 19 -13.30 -14.59 -1.12
C VAL A 19 -11.98 -14.71 -1.83
N ARG A 20 -11.11 -15.56 -1.34
CA ARG A 20 -9.82 -15.75 -1.94
C ARG A 20 -9.93 -16.30 -3.35
N ARG A 21 -10.86 -17.21 -3.57
CA ARG A 21 -11.05 -17.75 -4.87
C ARG A 21 -11.58 -16.72 -5.85
N VAL A 22 -12.51 -15.90 -5.41
CA VAL A 22 -13.03 -14.83 -6.24
C VAL A 22 -11.93 -13.85 -6.58
N LEU A 23 -11.12 -13.50 -5.59
CA LEU A 23 -10.01 -12.61 -5.82
C LEU A 23 -9.01 -13.19 -6.80
N ALA A 24 -8.80 -14.49 -6.76
CA ALA A 24 -7.85 -15.10 -7.67
C ALA A 24 -8.27 -14.93 -9.10
N ARG A 25 -9.58 -14.94 -9.36
CA ARG A 25 -10.04 -14.75 -10.69
C ARG A 25 -10.13 -13.30 -11.08
N GLY A 26 -10.79 -12.52 -10.27
CA GLY A 26 -10.84 -11.13 -10.49
C GLY A 26 -9.55 -10.49 -10.08
N GLY A 27 -8.68 -11.31 -9.49
CA GLY A 27 -7.53 -10.81 -8.78
C GLY A 27 -6.32 -10.54 -9.62
N ALA A 28 -6.52 -10.47 -10.95
CA ALA A 28 -5.43 -9.99 -11.76
C ALA A 28 -5.21 -8.50 -11.55
N GLY A 29 -6.10 -7.83 -10.83
CA GLY A 29 -6.02 -6.40 -10.64
C GLY A 29 -4.89 -5.97 -9.72
N PRO A 30 -4.53 -4.69 -9.78
CA PRO A 30 -3.40 -4.19 -9.02
C PRO A 30 -3.61 -4.22 -7.51
N ALA A 31 -4.84 -4.00 -7.03
CA ALA A 31 -5.10 -4.03 -5.60
C ALA A 31 -4.78 -5.40 -5.02
N HIS A 32 -5.25 -6.45 -5.68
CA HIS A 32 -4.98 -7.82 -5.23
C HIS A 32 -3.48 -8.09 -5.20
N ARG A 33 -2.80 -7.70 -6.27
CA ARG A 33 -1.38 -7.94 -6.38
C ARG A 33 -0.59 -7.20 -5.30
N LEU A 34 -0.96 -5.95 -5.06
CA LEU A 34 -0.31 -5.18 -4.01
C LEU A 34 -0.56 -5.78 -2.64
N ASN A 35 -1.80 -6.15 -2.35
CA ASN A 35 -2.13 -6.70 -1.05
C ASN A 35 -1.40 -8.02 -0.82
N GLU A 36 -1.33 -8.86 -1.85
CA GLU A 36 -0.60 -10.12 -1.72
C GLU A 36 0.89 -9.90 -1.49
N THR A 37 1.46 -9.01 -2.26
CA THR A 37 2.90 -8.76 -2.17
C THR A 37 3.26 -8.13 -0.82
N LEU A 38 2.58 -7.05 -0.48
CA LEU A 38 2.90 -6.32 0.74
C LEU A 38 2.52 -7.11 1.98
N GLY A 39 1.46 -7.90 1.89
CA GLY A 39 1.06 -8.75 3.01
C GLY A 39 2.10 -9.78 3.37
N GLY A 40 2.99 -10.11 2.45
CA GLY A 40 4.09 -11.04 2.71
C GLY A 40 5.31 -10.37 3.33
N TRP A 41 5.34 -9.05 3.41
CA TRP A 41 6.49 -8.36 4.00
C TRP A 41 6.33 -8.34 5.52
N PRO A 42 7.40 -8.68 6.26
CA PRO A 42 7.30 -8.76 7.72
C PRO A 42 6.79 -7.47 8.35
N GLY A 43 5.82 -7.60 9.24
CA GLY A 43 5.30 -6.48 9.99
C GLY A 43 4.27 -5.64 9.28
N VAL A 44 3.96 -5.93 8.03
CA VAL A 44 2.98 -5.14 7.29
C VAL A 44 1.58 -5.54 7.70
N ARG A 45 0.77 -4.55 8.02
CA ARG A 45 -0.64 -4.73 8.33
C ARG A 45 -1.44 -3.97 7.27
N ILE A 46 -2.44 -4.62 6.71
CA ILE A 46 -3.27 -4.03 5.67
C ILE A 46 -4.67 -3.83 6.21
N THR A 47 -5.16 -2.61 6.16
CA THR A 47 -6.43 -2.25 6.76
C THR A 47 -7.22 -1.34 5.83
N PRO A 48 -8.49 -1.63 5.57
CA PRO A 48 -9.30 -0.69 4.79
C PRO A 48 -9.62 0.53 5.65
N MET A 49 -9.47 1.73 5.05
CA MET A 49 -9.75 2.95 5.76
C MET A 49 -10.02 4.07 4.76
N PHE A 50 -11.10 4.80 4.99
CA PHE A 50 -11.44 5.98 4.18
C PHE A 50 -11.42 5.69 2.67
N GLY A 51 -11.96 4.54 2.27
CA GLY A 51 -12.06 4.20 0.86
C GLY A 51 -10.77 3.70 0.24
N ARG A 52 -9.77 3.39 1.05
CA ARG A 52 -8.49 2.90 0.55
C ARG A 52 -7.98 1.75 1.42
N TRP A 53 -7.13 0.93 0.83
CA TRP A 53 -6.33 -0.03 1.60
C TRP A 53 -5.16 0.74 2.20
N GLY A 54 -5.02 0.72 3.51
CA GLY A 54 -3.87 1.34 4.17
C GLY A 54 -2.83 0.29 4.49
N TYR A 55 -1.57 0.60 4.20
CA TYR A 55 -0.44 -0.30 4.46
C TYR A 55 0.40 0.29 5.58
N PHE A 56 0.49 -0.45 6.68
CA PHE A 56 1.13 0.03 7.91
C PHE A 56 2.27 -0.87 8.33
N VAL A 57 3.26 -0.26 8.97
CA VAL A 57 4.21 -0.99 9.81
C VAL A 57 4.07 -0.36 11.19
N GLY A 58 3.66 -1.16 12.17
CA GLY A 58 3.32 -0.60 13.47
C GLY A 58 2.18 0.39 13.32
N ALA A 59 2.35 1.57 13.86
CA ALA A 59 1.35 2.63 13.75
C ALA A 59 1.55 3.51 12.53
N GLU A 60 2.58 3.25 11.74
CA GLU A 60 2.96 4.13 10.64
C GLU A 60 2.37 3.71 9.32
N LEU A 61 1.55 4.57 8.76
CA LEU A 61 1.00 4.38 7.42
C LEU A 61 2.05 4.79 6.40
N PHE A 62 2.45 3.88 5.52
CA PHE A 62 3.46 4.22 4.53
C PHE A 62 2.93 4.22 3.09
N ALA A 63 1.74 3.71 2.87
CA ALA A 63 1.15 3.71 1.52
C ALA A 63 -0.33 3.41 1.61
N CYS A 64 -1.07 3.75 0.56
CA CYS A 64 -2.45 3.32 0.44
C CYS A 64 -2.88 3.28 -1.02
N PHE A 65 -3.85 2.42 -1.30
CA PHE A 65 -4.34 2.17 -2.65
C PHE A 65 -5.87 2.11 -2.63
N PRO A 66 -6.56 2.62 -3.66
CA PRO A 66 -8.02 2.68 -3.63
C PRO A 66 -8.69 1.32 -3.50
N LEU A 67 -9.81 1.29 -2.75
CA LEU A 67 -10.65 0.11 -2.71
C LEU A 67 -11.44 -0.07 -3.99
N ARG A 68 -11.80 1.04 -4.65
CA ARG A 68 -12.58 0.98 -5.87
C ARG A 68 -11.78 0.43 -7.02
N GLU A 69 -12.34 -0.54 -7.70
CA GLU A 69 -11.64 -1.20 -8.80
C GLU A 69 -11.20 -0.27 -9.91
N LYS A 70 -11.97 0.78 -10.14
CA LYS A 70 -11.68 1.68 -11.24
C LYS A 70 -10.59 2.68 -10.96
N GLU A 71 -10.25 2.83 -9.68
CA GLU A 71 -9.23 3.79 -9.28
C GLU A 71 -7.90 3.09 -9.15
N ARG A 72 -6.85 3.76 -9.57
CA ARG A 72 -5.52 3.13 -9.64
C ARG A 72 -4.43 3.97 -9.02
N ASP A 73 -4.76 5.05 -8.32
CA ASP A 73 -3.74 5.96 -7.81
C ASP A 73 -3.21 5.49 -6.48
N LEU A 74 -2.00 5.00 -6.51
CA LEU A 74 -1.26 4.55 -5.35
C LEU A 74 -0.58 5.77 -4.70
N TRP A 75 -0.67 5.88 -3.40
CA TRP A 75 0.01 6.92 -2.63
C TRP A 75 1.09 6.26 -1.79
N ILE A 76 2.29 6.83 -1.80
CA ILE A 76 3.44 6.27 -1.08
C ILE A 76 4.13 7.40 -0.35
N ARG A 77 4.48 7.18 0.92
CA ARG A 77 5.23 8.17 1.69
C ARG A 77 6.70 7.79 1.69
N LEU A 78 7.52 8.67 1.17
CA LEU A 78 8.95 8.42 1.02
C LEU A 78 9.76 9.40 1.86
N SER A 79 11.01 9.08 2.10
CA SER A 79 11.94 10.06 2.64
C SER A 79 12.08 11.19 1.62
N ARG A 80 12.59 12.32 2.08
CA ARG A 80 12.77 13.46 1.20
C ARG A 80 13.65 13.11 0.00
N ASP A 81 14.74 12.40 0.24
CA ASP A 81 15.65 12.02 -0.84
C ASP A 81 14.98 11.07 -1.83
N ASP A 82 14.27 10.07 -1.32
CA ASP A 82 13.60 9.13 -2.20
C ASP A 82 12.46 9.78 -2.95
N GLN A 83 11.76 10.72 -2.31
CA GLN A 83 10.72 11.47 -3.00
C GLN A 83 11.30 12.23 -4.19
N ALA A 84 12.43 12.91 -3.98
CA ALA A 84 13.07 13.64 -5.06
C ALA A 84 13.47 12.73 -6.21
N ARG A 85 14.00 11.56 -5.88
CA ARG A 85 14.37 10.59 -6.91
C ARG A 85 13.15 10.08 -7.64
N ALA A 86 12.10 9.75 -6.91
CA ALA A 86 10.89 9.21 -7.52
C ALA A 86 10.27 10.21 -8.48
N LEU A 87 10.33 11.49 -8.14
CA LEU A 87 9.73 12.51 -8.97
C LEU A 87 10.45 12.73 -10.30
N THR A 88 11.61 12.13 -10.48
CA THR A 88 12.27 12.16 -11.80
C THR A 88 11.62 11.19 -12.78
N ASP A 89 10.81 10.26 -12.30
CA ASP A 89 10.06 9.34 -13.15
C ASP A 89 8.79 10.04 -13.60
N ALA A 90 8.58 10.11 -14.92
CA ALA A 90 7.44 10.86 -15.47
C ALA A 90 6.09 10.34 -15.00
N ARG A 91 6.01 9.08 -14.56
CA ARG A 91 4.76 8.50 -14.09
C ARG A 91 4.43 8.86 -12.65
N VAL A 92 5.38 9.48 -11.92
CA VAL A 92 5.22 9.81 -10.51
C VAL A 92 4.92 11.29 -10.36
N ARG A 93 3.95 11.61 -9.49
CA ARG A 93 3.57 13.00 -9.22
C ARG A 93 3.66 13.25 -7.73
N PRO A 94 3.92 14.50 -7.32
CA PRO A 94 3.81 14.82 -5.90
C PRO A 94 2.34 14.71 -5.48
N HIS A 95 2.11 14.22 -4.28
CA HIS A 95 0.74 14.13 -3.76
C HIS A 95 0.18 15.53 -3.65
N ARG A 96 -1.04 15.72 -4.10
CA ARG A 96 -1.64 17.05 -4.18
C ARG A 96 -1.79 17.74 -2.82
N ARG A 97 -1.86 16.97 -1.75
CA ARG A 97 -2.04 17.54 -0.42
C ARG A 97 -0.85 17.32 0.49
N PHE A 98 -0.25 16.14 0.40
CA PHE A 98 0.74 15.71 1.39
C PHE A 98 2.15 15.60 0.85
N ALA A 99 2.43 16.30 -0.26
CA ALA A 99 3.77 16.25 -0.85
C ALA A 99 4.84 16.72 0.13
N ARG A 100 4.50 17.68 0.99
CA ARG A 100 5.49 18.22 1.92
C ARG A 100 6.03 17.17 2.89
N THR A 101 5.24 16.18 3.19
CA THR A 101 5.66 15.14 4.12
C THR A 101 6.08 13.86 3.40
N GLY A 102 6.45 13.99 2.13
CA GLY A 102 7.06 12.89 1.40
C GLY A 102 6.13 12.07 0.52
N TRP A 103 4.84 12.40 0.49
CA TRP A 103 3.89 11.59 -0.26
C TRP A 103 3.97 11.85 -1.76
N ILE A 104 3.90 10.77 -2.53
CA ILE A 104 3.81 10.81 -3.99
C ILE A 104 2.58 10.04 -4.44
N GLU A 105 2.20 10.27 -5.69
CA GLU A 105 1.11 9.55 -6.34
C GLU A 105 1.63 8.87 -7.60
N LEU A 106 1.13 7.69 -7.85
CA LEU A 106 1.54 6.90 -9.01
C LEU A 106 0.35 6.07 -9.47
N SER A 107 -0.07 6.24 -10.71
CA SER A 107 -1.17 5.45 -11.26
C SER A 107 -0.64 4.09 -11.69
N VAL A 108 -1.24 3.02 -11.20
CA VAL A 108 -0.75 1.66 -11.47
C VAL A 108 -1.65 1.02 -12.51
N GLU A 109 -1.31 1.20 -13.78
CA GLU A 109 -2.12 0.71 -14.88
C GLU A 109 -1.50 -0.48 -15.60
N THR A 110 -0.17 -0.53 -15.64
CA THR A 110 0.54 -1.55 -16.43
C THR A 110 1.50 -2.33 -15.52
N GLY A 111 2.07 -3.39 -16.08
CA GLY A 111 3.10 -4.13 -15.37
C GLY A 111 4.33 -3.30 -15.05
N ASP A 112 4.68 -2.39 -15.95
CA ASP A 112 5.81 -1.49 -15.69
C ASP A 112 5.51 -0.55 -14.55
N ASP A 113 4.26 -0.06 -14.47
CA ASP A 113 3.85 0.78 -13.35
C ASP A 113 3.94 -0.01 -12.04
N MET A 114 3.52 -1.26 -12.07
CA MET A 114 3.59 -2.10 -10.88
C MET A 114 5.03 -2.32 -10.44
N THR A 115 5.93 -2.53 -11.38
CA THR A 115 7.35 -2.69 -11.05
C THR A 115 7.90 -1.44 -10.38
N ALA A 116 7.58 -0.26 -10.94
CA ALA A 116 8.00 1.00 -10.33
C ALA A 116 7.37 1.19 -8.96
N ALA A 117 6.08 0.84 -8.84
CA ALA A 117 5.38 0.98 -7.58
C ALA A 117 6.03 0.12 -6.49
N LEU A 118 6.32 -1.13 -6.81
CA LEU A 118 6.92 -2.03 -5.82
C LEU A 118 8.29 -1.56 -5.38
N ARG A 119 9.04 -0.97 -6.31
CA ARG A 119 10.34 -0.42 -5.96
C ARG A 119 10.23 0.68 -4.91
N TRP A 120 9.33 1.64 -5.13
CA TRP A 120 9.18 2.74 -4.19
C TRP A 120 8.49 2.31 -2.90
N LEU A 121 7.56 1.35 -3.01
CA LEU A 121 6.93 0.79 -1.82
C LEU A 121 7.96 0.13 -0.92
N ARG A 122 8.91 -0.58 -1.51
CA ARG A 122 9.95 -1.23 -0.73
C ARG A 122 10.81 -0.19 -0.01
N ARG A 123 11.12 0.91 -0.70
CA ARG A 123 11.90 1.96 -0.08
C ARG A 123 11.14 2.58 1.09
N ALA A 124 9.84 2.81 0.90
CA ALA A 124 9.01 3.37 1.97
C ALA A 124 8.95 2.42 3.17
N TYR A 125 8.75 1.15 2.89
CA TYR A 125 8.68 0.13 3.92
C TYR A 125 9.96 0.07 4.74
N VAL A 126 11.11 0.07 4.07
CA VAL A 126 12.38 0.01 4.76
C VAL A 126 12.59 1.25 5.63
N ALA A 127 12.21 2.41 5.11
CA ALA A 127 12.37 3.65 5.85
C ALA A 127 11.54 3.68 7.12
N VAL A 128 10.30 3.18 7.04
CA VAL A 128 9.42 3.13 8.20
C VAL A 128 9.96 2.13 9.22
N GLY A 129 10.43 0.99 8.74
CA GLY A 129 11.02 -0.01 9.62
C GLY A 129 12.23 0.52 10.37
N ALA A 130 13.07 1.27 9.66
CA ALA A 130 14.25 1.87 10.29
C ALA A 130 13.84 2.89 11.33
N ALA A 131 12.81 3.69 11.05
CA ALA A 131 12.33 4.69 11.99
C ALA A 131 11.73 4.04 13.23
N GLU A 132 10.96 2.97 13.04
CA GLU A 132 10.40 2.22 14.15
C GLU A 132 11.50 1.67 15.04
N HIS A 133 12.51 1.10 14.41
CA HIS A 133 13.60 0.50 15.14
C HIS A 133 14.39 1.55 15.92
N ARG A 134 14.62 2.70 15.32
CA ARG A 134 15.31 3.79 16.00
C ARG A 134 14.51 4.28 17.19
N GLY A 135 13.20 4.39 17.04
CA GLY A 135 12.34 4.79 18.13
C GLY A 135 12.40 3.84 19.28
N GLU A 136 12.44 2.55 18.99
CA GLU A 136 12.56 1.52 20.02
C GLU A 136 13.89 1.62 20.73
N SER A 137 14.96 1.87 19.97
CA SER A 137 16.29 2.01 20.55
C SER A 137 16.35 3.18 21.51
N ASP A 138 15.72 4.26 21.15
CA ASP A 138 15.73 5.45 21.97
C ASP A 138 14.83 5.32 23.18
N GLY A 139 13.83 4.53 23.05
CA GLY A 139 12.90 4.30 24.14
C GLY A 139 13.44 3.30 25.12
#